data_2c5fa416abc12b84cb967d171d22ae71
#
_entry.id   2c5fa416abc12b84cb967d171d22ae71
#
_cell.length_a   1.000
_cell.length_b   1.000
_cell.length_c   1.000
_cell.angle_alpha   90.00
_cell.angle_beta   90.00
_cell.angle_gamma   90.00
#
_symmetry.space_group_name_H-M   'P 1'
#
loop_
_entity.id
_entity.type
_entity.pdbx_description
1 polymer ?
#
loop_
_entity_poly.entity_id
_entity_poly.type
_entity_poly.pdbx_seq_one_letter_code
_entity_poly.pdbx_strand_id
1 'polypeptide(L)'
;MVPGITAALGCAAEVGLPLTFRNEAGKLAFITAQRAEDAAAIDWSGLADRQTTVVVYMGLATAAAVRDGLIAAGRDRATPSAVLARGTRPDSQAAVGRLEELAALAAEVGEGPAILVIGEVAARSAPWRAAQVDAVSAQEAA
;
A
#
# COMPACT_ATOMS: atom_id res chain seq x y z
N MET A 1 -19.67 17.16 -14.74
CA MET A 1 -18.57 16.52 -14.00
C MET A 1 -18.25 17.37 -12.78
N VAL A 2 -18.20 16.80 -11.60
CA VAL A 2 -17.88 17.52 -10.35
C VAL A 2 -16.46 17.12 -9.95
N PRO A 3 -15.53 18.05 -9.76
CA PRO A 3 -14.18 17.75 -9.31
C PRO A 3 -14.19 17.26 -7.85
N GLY A 4 -13.23 16.41 -7.50
CA GLY A 4 -13.11 15.87 -6.15
C GLY A 4 -11.71 15.35 -5.87
N ILE A 5 -11.45 15.06 -4.58
CA ILE A 5 -10.21 14.44 -4.12
C ILE A 5 -10.31 12.93 -4.33
N THR A 6 -9.30 12.34 -4.97
CA THR A 6 -9.24 10.88 -5.13
C THR A 6 -9.05 10.19 -3.77
N ALA A 7 -9.61 8.99 -3.61
CA ALA A 7 -9.50 8.19 -2.38
C ALA A 7 -8.04 8.01 -1.93
N ALA A 8 -7.10 7.85 -2.87
CA ALA A 8 -5.69 7.74 -2.55
C ALA A 8 -5.15 8.93 -1.75
N LEU A 9 -5.50 10.15 -2.14
CA LEU A 9 -5.06 11.36 -1.43
C LEU A 9 -5.76 11.51 -0.08
N GLY A 10 -7.06 11.22 -0.01
CA GLY A 10 -7.82 11.28 1.24
C GLY A 10 -7.31 10.29 2.29
N CYS A 11 -7.17 9.02 1.92
CA CYS A 11 -6.64 7.97 2.80
C CYS A 11 -5.19 8.26 3.21
N ALA A 12 -4.34 8.69 2.27
CA ALA A 12 -2.95 9.01 2.55
C ALA A 12 -2.81 10.17 3.54
N ALA A 13 -3.63 11.22 3.39
CA ALA A 13 -3.64 12.37 4.29
C ALA A 13 -4.06 11.96 5.71
N GLU A 14 -5.06 11.10 5.86
CA GLU A 14 -5.55 10.61 7.15
C GLU A 14 -4.45 9.93 7.98
N VAL A 15 -3.59 9.15 7.34
CA VAL A 15 -2.50 8.40 8.00
C VAL A 15 -1.13 9.11 7.93
N GLY A 16 -1.09 10.34 7.42
CA GLY A 16 0.14 11.10 7.28
C GLY A 16 1.16 10.45 6.33
N LEU A 17 0.67 9.79 5.26
CA LEU A 17 1.48 9.09 4.27
C LEU A 17 1.67 10.02 3.05
N PRO A 18 2.89 10.49 2.74
CA PRO A 18 3.16 11.20 1.49
C PRO A 18 3.18 10.21 0.33
N LEU A 19 2.51 10.50 -0.79
CA LEU A 19 2.54 9.61 -1.97
C LEU A 19 3.81 9.80 -2.81
N THR A 20 4.49 10.93 -2.67
CA THR A 20 5.85 11.16 -3.19
C THR A 20 6.71 11.80 -2.11
N PHE A 21 8.01 11.54 -2.13
CA PHE A 21 8.93 12.14 -1.18
C PHE A 21 10.30 12.31 -1.81
N ARG A 22 10.94 13.48 -1.54
CA ARG A 22 12.25 13.79 -2.10
C ARG A 22 13.27 12.72 -1.74
N ASN A 23 14.03 12.26 -2.73
CA ASN A 23 15.09 11.24 -2.63
C ASN A 23 14.60 9.80 -2.34
N GLU A 24 13.28 9.57 -2.21
CA GLU A 24 12.72 8.22 -1.99
C GLU A 24 11.79 7.80 -3.13
N ALA A 25 10.81 8.61 -3.45
CA ALA A 25 9.81 8.29 -4.46
C ALA A 25 9.43 9.55 -5.26
N GLY A 26 9.98 9.67 -6.45
CA GLY A 26 9.69 10.77 -7.38
C GLY A 26 8.54 10.45 -8.35
N LYS A 27 8.07 9.21 -8.37
CA LYS A 27 7.03 8.74 -9.29
C LYS A 27 5.83 8.19 -8.51
N LEU A 28 4.63 8.42 -9.04
CA LEU A 28 3.38 7.90 -8.50
C LEU A 28 2.58 7.27 -9.62
N ALA A 29 2.22 6.01 -9.46
CA ALA A 29 1.37 5.28 -10.38
C ALA A 29 0.06 4.90 -9.71
N PHE A 30 -1.06 5.23 -10.36
CA PHE A 30 -2.38 4.73 -9.99
C PHE A 30 -2.77 3.60 -10.94
N ILE A 31 -3.10 2.46 -10.39
CA ILE A 31 -3.55 1.29 -11.15
C ILE A 31 -4.84 0.74 -10.55
N THR A 32 -5.52 -0.10 -11.31
CA THR A 32 -6.73 -0.80 -10.89
C THR A 32 -6.54 -2.29 -11.11
N ALA A 33 -6.87 -3.11 -10.11
CA ALA A 33 -6.69 -4.56 -10.15
C ALA A 33 -7.89 -5.27 -9.52
N GLN A 34 -9.09 -5.07 -10.09
CA GLN A 34 -10.34 -5.57 -9.51
C GLN A 34 -10.46 -7.09 -9.58
N ARG A 35 -9.96 -7.71 -10.66
CA ARG A 35 -10.02 -9.16 -10.89
C ARG A 35 -8.62 -9.71 -11.13
N ALA A 36 -8.47 -11.04 -10.96
CA ALA A 36 -7.19 -11.70 -11.19
C ALA A 36 -6.65 -11.47 -12.61
N GLU A 37 -7.56 -11.47 -13.61
CA GLU A 37 -7.21 -11.20 -15.01
C GLU A 37 -6.70 -9.77 -15.20
N ASP A 38 -7.27 -8.79 -14.49
CA ASP A 38 -6.83 -7.40 -14.54
C ASP A 38 -5.40 -7.30 -13.99
N ALA A 39 -5.13 -7.94 -12.85
CA ALA A 39 -3.79 -7.98 -12.25
C ALA A 39 -2.77 -8.69 -13.16
N ALA A 40 -3.17 -9.76 -13.84
CA ALA A 40 -2.31 -10.49 -14.78
C ALA A 40 -2.00 -9.68 -16.06
N ALA A 41 -2.87 -8.76 -16.45
CA ALA A 41 -2.70 -7.92 -17.62
C ALA A 41 -1.83 -6.67 -17.38
N ILE A 42 -1.50 -6.36 -16.12
CA ILE A 42 -0.69 -5.19 -15.77
C ILE A 42 0.77 -5.43 -16.17
N ASP A 43 1.38 -4.47 -16.87
CA ASP A 43 2.83 -4.43 -17.05
C ASP A 43 3.49 -3.95 -15.75
N TRP A 44 3.93 -4.91 -14.95
CA TRP A 44 4.60 -4.65 -13.68
C TRP A 44 6.03 -4.13 -13.83
N SER A 45 6.67 -4.29 -14.99
CA SER A 45 8.08 -3.94 -15.22
C SER A 45 8.34 -2.44 -14.99
N GLY A 46 7.42 -1.58 -15.43
CA GLY A 46 7.48 -0.14 -15.22
C GLY A 46 7.15 0.31 -13.79
N LEU A 47 6.60 -0.59 -12.96
CA LEU A 47 6.14 -0.32 -11.60
C LEU A 47 7.09 -0.86 -10.52
N ALA A 48 8.04 -1.70 -10.90
CA ALA A 48 8.99 -2.33 -9.97
C ALA A 48 10.11 -1.39 -9.50
N ASP A 49 10.29 -0.26 -10.14
CA ASP A 49 11.29 0.75 -9.75
C ASP A 49 11.05 1.23 -8.31
N ARG A 50 12.10 1.17 -7.49
CA ARG A 50 12.06 1.59 -6.08
C ARG A 50 11.58 3.03 -5.87
N GLN A 51 11.86 3.92 -6.83
CA GLN A 51 11.44 5.33 -6.77
C GLN A 51 9.97 5.54 -7.17
N THR A 52 9.23 4.48 -7.44
CA THR A 52 7.82 4.52 -7.80
C THR A 52 6.95 4.10 -6.62
N THR A 53 6.06 4.98 -6.19
CA THR A 53 4.93 4.60 -5.34
C THR A 53 3.81 4.05 -6.22
N VAL A 54 3.37 2.83 -5.93
CA VAL A 54 2.24 2.20 -6.62
C VAL A 54 1.02 2.25 -5.72
N VAL A 55 -0.05 2.84 -6.22
CA VAL A 55 -1.36 2.89 -5.54
C VAL A 55 -2.35 2.06 -6.34
N VAL A 56 -2.90 1.02 -5.70
CA VAL A 56 -3.80 0.06 -6.34
C VAL A 56 -5.22 0.28 -5.85
N TYR A 57 -6.11 0.60 -6.79
CA TYR A 57 -7.54 0.67 -6.58
C TYR A 57 -8.19 -0.69 -6.82
N MET A 58 -9.23 -0.98 -6.04
CA MET A 58 -9.99 -2.24 -6.13
C MET A 58 -9.13 -3.51 -6.01
N GLY A 59 -7.95 -3.39 -5.39
CA GLY A 59 -6.95 -4.45 -5.31
C GLY A 59 -7.05 -5.34 -4.07
N LEU A 60 -8.05 -5.16 -3.19
CA LEU A 60 -8.11 -5.89 -1.93
C LEU A 60 -8.18 -7.41 -2.15
N ALA A 61 -9.09 -7.86 -3.01
CA ALA A 61 -9.25 -9.28 -3.32
C ALA A 61 -8.09 -9.85 -4.17
N THR A 62 -7.33 -9.00 -4.84
CA THR A 62 -6.22 -9.38 -5.73
C THR A 62 -4.84 -9.05 -5.13
N ALA A 63 -4.78 -8.74 -3.85
CA ALA A 63 -3.54 -8.32 -3.17
C ALA A 63 -2.39 -9.34 -3.34
N ALA A 64 -2.70 -10.63 -3.35
CA ALA A 64 -1.71 -11.68 -3.62
C ALA A 64 -1.15 -11.58 -5.05
N ALA A 65 -2.00 -11.38 -6.06
CA ALA A 65 -1.57 -11.24 -7.46
C ALA A 65 -0.76 -9.95 -7.69
N VAL A 66 -1.15 -8.85 -7.04
CA VAL A 66 -0.39 -7.58 -7.04
C VAL A 66 1.00 -7.77 -6.45
N ARG A 67 1.09 -8.41 -5.29
CA ARG A 67 2.35 -8.77 -4.63
C ARG A 67 3.24 -9.58 -5.57
N ASP A 68 2.69 -10.66 -6.11
CA ASP A 68 3.45 -11.62 -6.93
C ASP A 68 3.93 -10.96 -8.23
N GLY A 69 3.08 -10.14 -8.87
CA GLY A 69 3.44 -9.39 -10.07
C GLY A 69 4.58 -8.41 -9.83
N LEU A 70 4.53 -7.61 -8.76
CA LEU A 70 5.60 -6.68 -8.42
C LEU A 70 6.92 -7.39 -8.07
N ILE A 71 6.85 -8.47 -7.29
CA ILE A 71 8.04 -9.26 -6.91
C ILE A 71 8.65 -9.93 -8.14
N ALA A 72 7.84 -10.52 -9.02
CA ALA A 72 8.32 -11.13 -10.27
C ALA A 72 8.98 -10.12 -11.20
N ALA A 73 8.52 -8.86 -11.19
CA ALA A 73 9.12 -7.77 -11.93
C ALA A 73 10.38 -7.17 -11.27
N GLY A 74 10.82 -7.69 -10.13
CA GLY A 74 12.05 -7.30 -9.44
C GLY A 74 11.87 -6.32 -8.27
N ARG A 75 10.63 -6.05 -7.84
CA ARG A 75 10.41 -5.25 -6.63
C ARG A 75 10.87 -6.02 -5.39
N ASP A 76 11.60 -5.35 -4.50
CA ASP A 76 12.05 -5.94 -3.25
C ASP A 76 10.87 -6.41 -2.39
N ARG A 77 10.93 -7.65 -1.91
CA ARG A 77 9.95 -8.25 -1.00
C ARG A 77 9.75 -7.45 0.29
N ALA A 78 10.83 -6.81 0.77
CA ALA A 78 10.83 -5.98 1.96
C ALA A 78 10.28 -4.57 1.73
N THR A 79 9.85 -4.21 0.49
CA THR A 79 9.29 -2.88 0.20
C THR A 79 8.14 -2.57 1.17
N PRO A 80 8.19 -1.41 1.86
CA PRO A 80 7.10 -0.97 2.72
C PRO A 80 5.77 -0.89 1.97
N SER A 81 4.72 -1.38 2.60
CA SER A 81 3.38 -1.44 2.02
C SER A 81 2.31 -1.12 3.06
N ALA A 82 1.21 -0.55 2.63
CA ALA A 82 0.07 -0.24 3.46
C ALA A 82 -1.23 -0.64 2.75
N VAL A 83 -2.19 -1.14 3.51
CA VAL A 83 -3.58 -1.32 3.09
C VAL A 83 -4.43 -0.35 3.89
N LEU A 84 -5.07 0.59 3.21
CA LEU A 84 -5.89 1.64 3.80
C LEU A 84 -7.35 1.38 3.45
N ALA A 85 -8.11 0.89 4.43
CA ALA A 85 -9.50 0.51 4.23
C ALA A 85 -10.45 1.54 4.83
N ARG A 86 -11.57 1.78 4.15
CA ARG A 86 -12.66 2.67 4.59
C ARG A 86 -12.17 4.08 4.98
N GLY A 87 -11.08 4.55 4.34
CA GLY A 87 -10.42 5.82 4.68
C GLY A 87 -11.38 7.00 4.73
N THR A 88 -11.09 7.96 5.60
CA THR A 88 -11.89 9.16 5.91
C THR A 88 -13.25 8.87 6.55
N ARG A 89 -13.47 7.65 7.01
CA ARG A 89 -14.70 7.23 7.71
C ARG A 89 -14.38 6.91 9.18
N PRO A 90 -15.40 6.93 10.07
CA PRO A 90 -15.19 6.58 11.48
C PRO A 90 -14.68 5.15 11.72
N ASP A 91 -14.90 4.24 10.75
CA ASP A 91 -14.47 2.85 10.77
C ASP A 91 -13.22 2.60 9.91
N SER A 92 -12.44 3.67 9.62
CA SER A 92 -11.20 3.54 8.87
C SER A 92 -10.18 2.63 9.57
N GLN A 93 -9.45 1.86 8.77
CA GLN A 93 -8.41 0.96 9.24
C GLN A 93 -7.18 1.04 8.34
N ALA A 94 -6.01 0.84 8.93
CA ALA A 94 -4.73 0.78 8.22
C ALA A 94 -3.92 -0.40 8.73
N ALA A 95 -3.57 -1.32 7.81
CA ALA A 95 -2.61 -2.38 8.06
C ALA A 95 -1.32 -2.06 7.31
N VAL A 96 -0.16 -2.23 7.96
CA VAL A 96 1.14 -1.89 7.41
C VAL A 96 2.12 -3.05 7.59
N GLY A 97 2.99 -3.24 6.62
CA GLY A 97 3.98 -4.31 6.61
C GLY A 97 4.79 -4.28 5.32
N ARG A 98 5.42 -5.39 4.99
CA ARG A 98 6.23 -5.54 3.79
C ARG A 98 5.39 -5.99 2.61
N LEU A 99 5.88 -5.79 1.39
CA LEU A 99 5.23 -6.24 0.16
C LEU A 99 4.91 -7.75 0.20
N GLU A 100 5.82 -8.58 0.72
CA GLU A 100 5.60 -10.02 0.83
C GLU A 100 4.39 -10.39 1.71
N GLU A 101 4.01 -9.51 2.63
CA GLU A 101 2.88 -9.67 3.56
C GLU A 101 1.57 -9.07 3.02
N LEU A 102 1.57 -8.46 1.82
CA LEU A 102 0.45 -7.66 1.31
C LEU A 102 -0.90 -8.39 1.34
N ALA A 103 -0.92 -9.69 1.06
CA ALA A 103 -2.15 -10.49 1.11
C ALA A 103 -2.67 -10.68 2.55
N ALA A 104 -1.77 -10.84 3.52
CA ALA A 104 -2.12 -10.92 4.94
C ALA A 104 -2.65 -9.57 5.45
N LEU A 105 -2.00 -8.46 5.09
CA LEU A 105 -2.46 -7.11 5.41
C LEU A 105 -3.86 -6.83 4.84
N ALA A 106 -4.12 -7.30 3.61
CA ALA A 106 -5.45 -7.18 2.99
C ALA A 106 -6.52 -7.98 3.76
N ALA A 107 -6.17 -9.17 4.25
CA ALA A 107 -7.08 -9.99 5.06
C ALA A 107 -7.36 -9.36 6.43
N GLU A 108 -6.37 -8.70 7.03
CA GLU A 108 -6.47 -8.05 8.34
C GLU A 108 -7.52 -6.93 8.35
N VAL A 109 -7.57 -6.10 7.32
CA VAL A 109 -8.55 -4.98 7.24
C VAL A 109 -9.97 -5.44 6.90
N GLY A 110 -10.14 -6.70 6.50
CA GLY A 110 -11.43 -7.28 6.15
C GLY A 110 -12.03 -6.71 4.87
N GLU A 111 -13.32 -6.89 4.69
CA GLU A 111 -14.06 -6.48 3.50
C GLU A 111 -14.33 -4.97 3.47
N GLY A 112 -14.54 -4.44 2.26
CA GLY A 112 -14.94 -3.05 2.02
C GLY A 112 -14.01 -2.32 1.06
N PRO A 113 -14.26 -1.03 0.82
CA PRO A 113 -13.42 -0.24 -0.05
C PRO A 113 -12.04 -0.04 0.58
N ALA A 114 -10.99 -0.36 -0.17
CA ALA A 114 -9.62 -0.17 0.26
C ALA A 114 -8.71 0.25 -0.91
N ILE A 115 -7.60 0.88 -0.57
CA ILE A 115 -6.47 1.10 -1.47
C ILE A 115 -5.23 0.42 -0.92
N LEU A 116 -4.40 -0.11 -1.82
CA LEU A 116 -3.08 -0.61 -1.47
C LEU A 116 -2.07 0.47 -1.85
N VAL A 117 -1.09 0.74 -0.99
CA VAL A 117 0.02 1.66 -1.26
C VAL A 117 1.32 0.91 -1.08
N ILE A 118 2.08 0.77 -2.14
CA ILE A 118 3.35 0.03 -2.15
C ILE A 118 4.48 1.00 -2.51
N GLY A 119 5.47 1.11 -1.66
CA GLY A 119 6.63 1.99 -1.88
C GLY A 119 7.28 2.45 -0.59
N GLU A 120 8.50 2.97 -0.70
CA GLU A 120 9.31 3.43 0.42
C GLU A 120 8.58 4.45 1.31
N VAL A 121 7.71 5.25 0.70
CA VAL A 121 6.91 6.26 1.41
C VAL A 121 5.91 5.68 2.42
N ALA A 122 5.52 4.40 2.28
CA ALA A 122 4.62 3.76 3.23
C ALA A 122 5.22 3.71 4.64
N ALA A 123 6.55 3.62 4.75
CA ALA A 123 7.27 3.66 6.01
C ALA A 123 7.18 5.02 6.74
N ARG A 124 6.70 6.06 6.07
CA ARG A 124 6.49 7.39 6.66
C ARG A 124 5.11 7.57 7.28
N SER A 125 4.21 6.64 7.07
CA SER A 125 2.88 6.69 7.67
C SER A 125 2.89 6.58 9.19
N ALA A 126 1.90 7.17 9.84
CA ALA A 126 1.76 7.07 11.30
C ALA A 126 1.58 5.62 11.78
N PRO A 127 0.73 4.77 11.13
CA PRO A 127 0.62 3.36 11.49
C PRO A 127 1.95 2.60 11.40
N TRP A 128 2.76 2.83 10.35
CA TRP A 128 4.07 2.19 10.21
C TRP A 128 4.98 2.54 11.39
N ARG A 129 5.08 3.83 11.72
CA ARG A 129 5.92 4.28 12.84
C ARG A 129 5.47 3.69 14.17
N ALA A 130 4.16 3.59 14.41
CA ALA A 130 3.62 2.96 15.61
C ALA A 130 4.00 1.47 15.68
N ALA A 131 3.81 0.71 14.59
CA ALA A 131 4.17 -0.71 14.54
C ALA A 131 5.66 -0.96 14.82
N GLN A 132 6.57 -0.06 14.38
CA GLN A 132 8.00 -0.18 14.69
C GLN A 132 8.30 0.03 16.18
N VAL A 133 7.63 0.96 16.84
CA VAL A 133 7.78 1.20 18.30
C VAL A 133 7.33 -0.02 19.08
N ASP A 134 6.18 -0.61 18.73
CA ASP A 134 5.65 -1.80 19.38
C ASP A 134 6.59 -3.01 19.21
N ALA A 135 7.18 -3.18 18.02
CA ALA A 135 8.13 -4.27 17.75
C ALA A 135 9.41 -4.13 18.60
N VAL A 136 9.96 -2.93 18.76
CA VAL A 136 11.14 -2.68 19.60
C VAL A 136 10.82 -2.96 21.06
N SER A 137 9.70 -2.47 21.55
CA SER A 137 9.27 -2.68 22.95
C SER A 137 9.05 -4.17 23.28
N ALA A 138 8.54 -4.95 22.32
CA ALA A 138 8.36 -6.39 22.48
C ALA A 138 9.71 -7.15 22.55
N GLN A 139 10.72 -6.70 21.81
CA GLN A 139 12.06 -7.29 21.85
C GLN A 139 12.83 -6.98 23.13
N GLU A 140 12.62 -5.80 23.73
CA GLU A 140 13.24 -5.42 25.00
C GLU A 140 12.59 -6.11 26.22
N ALA A 141 11.37 -6.61 26.06
CA ALA A 141 10.61 -7.30 27.12
C ALA A 141 10.82 -8.83 27.14
N ALA A 142 11.51 -9.39 26.13
CA ALA A 142 11.75 -10.83 25.95
C ALA A 142 13.15 -11.24 26.42
#